data_8837ed4f74aff42aebab6e13e7c7c547
#
_entry.id   8837ed4f74aff42aebab6e13e7c7c547
#
_cell.length_a   1.000
_cell.length_b   1.000
_cell.length_c   1.000
_cell.angle_alpha   90.00
_cell.angle_beta   90.00
_cell.angle_gamma   90.00
#
_symmetry.space_group_name_H-M   'P 1'
#
loop_
_entity.id
_entity.type
_entity.pdbx_description
1 polymer ?
#
loop_
_entity_poly.entity_id
_entity_poly.type
_entity_poly.pdbx_seq_one_letter_code
_entity_poly.pdbx_strand_id
1 'polypeptide(L)'
;MNYPRDLVGYGPKPPHAHWPGGARLALQFVLNYEEGGENSVLHGDAGSVQFLSEMASPPAYADRHLSMESIYEYGSRVGVWRIQIGRAHV
;
A
#
# COMPACT_ATOMS: atom_id res chain seq x y z
N MET A 1 -26.10 -13.80 -21.42
CA MET A 1 -25.47 -13.83 -20.10
C MET A 1 -25.70 -12.50 -19.40
N ASN A 2 -26.23 -12.49 -18.22
CA ASN A 2 -26.41 -11.27 -17.45
C ASN A 2 -25.12 -10.94 -16.71
N TYR A 3 -24.57 -9.77 -16.94
CA TYR A 3 -23.42 -9.29 -16.20
C TYR A 3 -23.88 -8.80 -14.82
N PRO A 4 -23.29 -9.31 -13.72
CA PRO A 4 -23.84 -9.07 -12.37
C PRO A 4 -23.53 -7.67 -11.80
N ARG A 5 -22.81 -6.82 -12.52
CA ARG A 5 -22.47 -5.48 -12.07
C ARG A 5 -23.11 -4.44 -12.97
N ASP A 6 -23.57 -3.35 -12.37
CA ASP A 6 -23.97 -2.18 -13.12
C ASP A 6 -22.72 -1.42 -13.57
N LEU A 7 -22.51 -1.33 -14.88
CA LEU A 7 -21.38 -0.60 -15.47
C LEU A 7 -21.80 0.75 -16.04
N VAL A 8 -23.06 1.14 -15.86
CA VAL A 8 -23.55 2.45 -16.24
C VAL A 8 -23.13 3.46 -15.18
N GLY A 9 -22.39 4.47 -15.57
CA GLY A 9 -21.97 5.53 -14.64
C GLY A 9 -23.12 6.43 -14.23
N TYR A 10 -22.91 7.20 -13.16
CA TYR A 10 -23.90 8.18 -12.69
C TYR A 10 -23.95 9.45 -13.53
N GLY A 11 -23.04 9.62 -14.49
CA GLY A 11 -22.92 10.84 -15.28
C GLY A 11 -22.44 12.03 -14.44
N PRO A 12 -22.82 13.26 -14.83
CA PRO A 12 -22.35 14.47 -14.14
C PRO A 12 -23.05 14.74 -12.79
N LYS A 13 -24.04 13.94 -12.43
CA LYS A 13 -24.83 14.10 -11.21
C LYS A 13 -24.79 12.83 -10.37
N PRO A 14 -23.68 12.54 -9.68
CA PRO A 14 -23.59 11.36 -8.83
C PRO A 14 -24.56 11.46 -7.64
N PRO A 15 -25.01 10.33 -7.08
CA PRO A 15 -25.88 10.34 -5.93
C PRO A 15 -25.19 10.94 -4.71
N HIS A 16 -25.96 11.54 -3.83
CA HIS A 16 -25.43 12.07 -2.56
C HIS A 16 -25.09 10.91 -1.62
N ALA A 17 -23.90 10.94 -1.02
CA ALA A 17 -23.44 9.86 -0.15
C ALA A 17 -24.13 9.85 1.23
N HIS A 18 -24.67 10.96 1.66
CA HIS A 18 -25.35 11.11 2.97
C HIS A 18 -24.47 10.63 4.13
N TRP A 19 -23.25 11.13 4.19
CA TRP A 19 -22.34 10.80 5.29
C TRP A 19 -22.94 11.20 6.65
N PRO A 20 -22.69 10.44 7.73
CA PRO A 20 -23.18 10.77 9.05
C PRO A 20 -22.81 12.19 9.49
N GLY A 21 -23.73 12.84 10.23
CA GLY A 21 -23.50 14.18 10.75
C GLY A 21 -23.44 15.29 9.69
N GLY A 22 -23.95 15.04 8.48
CA GLY A 22 -23.85 16.00 7.40
C GLY A 22 -22.45 16.17 6.84
N ALA A 23 -21.55 15.25 7.10
CA ALA A 23 -20.19 15.31 6.63
C ALA A 23 -20.13 15.31 5.10
N ARG A 24 -19.22 16.10 4.55
CA ARG A 24 -19.04 16.26 3.10
C ARG A 24 -17.93 15.36 2.55
N LEU A 25 -17.15 14.75 3.43
CA LEU A 25 -16.02 13.91 3.10
C LEU A 25 -15.88 12.80 4.13
N ALA A 26 -15.55 11.59 3.68
CA ALA A 26 -15.11 10.51 4.54
C ALA A 26 -13.62 10.28 4.27
N LEU A 27 -12.81 10.33 5.33
CA LEU A 27 -11.37 10.14 5.24
C LEU A 27 -10.97 8.89 6.03
N GLN A 28 -10.25 8.00 5.38
CA GLN A 28 -9.74 6.78 5.99
C GLN A 28 -8.24 6.69 5.76
N PHE A 29 -7.46 6.52 6.83
CA PHE A 29 -6.04 6.22 6.74
C PHE A 29 -5.84 4.72 6.83
N VAL A 30 -5.08 4.16 5.89
CA VAL A 30 -4.73 2.75 5.88
C VAL A 30 -3.21 2.65 5.98
N LEU A 31 -2.74 1.97 7.03
CA LEU A 31 -1.32 1.71 7.22
C LEU A 31 -1.06 0.22 7.01
N ASN A 32 -0.27 -0.11 6.01
CA ASN A 32 0.24 -1.45 5.81
C ASN A 32 1.65 -1.54 6.42
N TYR A 33 1.84 -2.51 7.29
CA TYR A 33 3.14 -2.83 7.87
C TYR A 33 3.45 -4.29 7.54
N GLU A 34 4.24 -4.48 6.48
CA GLU A 34 4.49 -5.80 5.89
C GLU A 34 5.98 -6.11 5.78
N GLU A 35 6.84 -5.27 6.34
CA GLU A 35 8.28 -5.44 6.32
C GLU A 35 8.67 -6.76 6.98
N GLY A 36 9.48 -7.55 6.26
CA GLY A 36 9.83 -8.92 6.64
C GLY A 36 8.98 -9.98 5.92
N GLY A 37 7.86 -9.60 5.30
CA GLY A 37 7.03 -10.49 4.50
C GLY A 37 7.40 -10.53 3.02
N GLU A 38 8.32 -9.68 2.57
CA GLU A 38 8.78 -9.63 1.19
C GLU A 38 9.62 -10.84 0.80
N ASN A 39 9.57 -11.24 -0.46
CA ASN A 39 10.47 -12.26 -0.96
C ASN A 39 11.91 -11.73 -1.00
N SER A 40 12.81 -12.50 -0.45
CA SER A 40 14.25 -12.17 -0.43
C SER A 40 15.09 -13.44 -0.38
N VAL A 41 16.23 -13.42 -1.04
CA VAL A 41 17.19 -14.53 -0.94
C VAL A 41 17.69 -14.71 0.48
N LEU A 42 17.67 -13.67 1.31
CA LEU A 42 17.98 -13.76 2.74
C LEU A 42 16.99 -14.61 3.53
N HIS A 43 15.75 -14.71 3.06
CA HIS A 43 14.70 -15.52 3.68
C HIS A 43 14.67 -16.96 3.11
N GLY A 44 15.55 -17.28 2.15
CA GLY A 44 15.57 -18.56 1.48
C GLY A 44 14.74 -18.61 0.20
N ASP A 45 14.20 -17.49 -0.26
CA ASP A 45 13.46 -17.40 -1.50
C ASP A 45 14.41 -17.46 -2.71
N ALA A 46 13.89 -17.89 -3.87
CA ALA A 46 14.68 -17.99 -5.10
C ALA A 46 15.13 -16.63 -5.64
N GLY A 47 14.45 -15.55 -5.27
CA GLY A 47 14.78 -14.20 -5.71
C GLY A 47 14.27 -13.16 -4.72
N SER A 48 14.79 -11.94 -4.86
CA SER A 48 14.40 -10.79 -4.07
C SER A 48 13.46 -9.88 -4.86
N VAL A 49 12.41 -9.35 -4.21
CA VAL A 49 11.51 -8.39 -4.83
C VAL A 49 12.24 -7.09 -5.15
N GLN A 50 11.77 -6.40 -6.18
CA GLN A 50 12.31 -5.09 -6.55
C GLN A 50 11.24 -4.13 -7.09
N PHE A 51 9.96 -4.40 -6.75
CA PHE A 51 8.85 -3.60 -7.28
C PHE A 51 8.79 -2.16 -6.72
N LEU A 52 9.47 -1.86 -5.62
CA LEU A 52 9.65 -0.50 -5.12
C LEU A 52 10.94 0.16 -5.65
N SER A 53 11.64 -0.49 -6.57
CA SER A 53 12.80 0.10 -7.23
C SER A 53 12.36 1.10 -8.31
N GLU A 54 13.32 1.76 -8.91
CA GLU A 54 13.07 2.74 -9.97
C GLU A 54 12.54 2.12 -11.27
N MET A 55 12.59 0.81 -11.38
CA MET A 55 12.13 0.10 -12.57
C MET A 55 10.63 -0.23 -12.47
N ALA A 56 9.89 0.01 -13.54
CA ALA A 56 8.48 -0.38 -13.62
C ALA A 56 8.38 -1.90 -13.85
N SER A 57 7.60 -2.58 -12.99
CA SER A 57 7.32 -4.02 -13.08
C SER A 57 8.58 -4.89 -13.28
N PRO A 58 9.63 -4.73 -12.46
CA PRO A 58 10.84 -5.50 -12.65
C PRO A 58 10.64 -6.97 -12.23
N PRO A 59 11.36 -7.92 -12.86
CA PRO A 59 11.37 -9.30 -12.40
C PRO A 59 12.06 -9.43 -11.04
N ALA A 60 11.85 -10.55 -10.35
CA ALA A 60 12.58 -10.83 -9.12
C ALA A 60 14.09 -10.88 -9.38
N TYR A 61 14.87 -10.31 -8.46
CA TYR A 61 16.31 -10.25 -8.54
C TYR A 61 16.93 -11.52 -7.91
N ALA A 62 17.85 -12.18 -8.62
CA ALA A 62 18.39 -13.48 -8.20
C ALA A 62 19.39 -13.41 -7.03
N ASP A 63 19.64 -12.24 -6.48
CA ASP A 63 20.56 -11.98 -5.38
C ASP A 63 19.93 -10.97 -4.41
N ARG A 64 20.69 -10.52 -3.42
CA ARG A 64 20.22 -9.46 -2.51
C ARG A 64 20.01 -8.15 -3.27
N HIS A 65 18.91 -7.50 -2.95
CA HIS A 65 18.60 -6.17 -3.48
C HIS A 65 18.73 -5.13 -2.36
N LEU A 66 19.91 -4.55 -2.21
CA LEU A 66 20.23 -3.68 -1.07
C LEU A 66 19.34 -2.42 -1.01
N SER A 67 18.98 -1.86 -2.15
CA SER A 67 18.09 -0.72 -2.22
C SER A 67 16.73 -1.04 -1.62
N MET A 68 16.14 -2.18 -2.00
CA MET A 68 14.86 -2.64 -1.46
C MET A 68 14.96 -2.94 0.03
N GLU A 69 16.01 -3.63 0.45
CA GLU A 69 16.24 -3.93 1.87
C GLU A 69 16.30 -2.64 2.69
N SER A 70 16.98 -1.62 2.20
CA SER A 70 17.10 -0.34 2.91
C SER A 70 15.76 0.41 3.03
N ILE A 71 14.90 0.33 2.02
CA ILE A 71 13.56 0.93 2.07
C ILE A 71 12.72 0.25 3.15
N TYR A 72 12.67 -1.08 3.15
CA TYR A 72 11.93 -1.84 4.17
C TYR A 72 12.50 -1.62 5.56
N GLU A 73 13.82 -1.56 5.69
CA GLU A 73 14.47 -1.34 6.98
C GLU A 73 14.14 0.04 7.56
N TYR A 74 14.13 1.08 6.74
CA TYR A 74 13.69 2.40 7.19
C TYR A 74 12.24 2.38 7.67
N GLY A 75 11.35 1.76 6.90
CA GLY A 75 9.94 1.64 7.27
C GLY A 75 9.73 0.99 8.62
N SER A 76 10.40 -0.13 8.88
CA SER A 76 10.27 -0.87 10.13
C SER A 76 10.94 -0.18 11.31
N ARG A 77 12.09 0.44 11.11
CA ARG A 77 12.87 1.05 12.19
C ARG A 77 12.40 2.45 12.56
N VAL A 78 11.94 3.23 11.62
CA VAL A 78 11.63 4.65 11.82
C VAL A 78 10.25 5.03 11.31
N GLY A 79 9.90 4.66 10.08
CA GLY A 79 8.71 5.16 9.40
C GLY A 79 7.42 4.83 10.14
N VAL A 80 7.23 3.57 10.52
CA VAL A 80 6.02 3.11 11.21
C VAL A 80 5.86 3.82 12.56
N TRP A 81 6.94 4.03 13.29
CA TRP A 81 6.92 4.70 14.58
C TRP A 81 6.53 6.17 14.47
N ARG A 82 6.97 6.86 13.43
CA ARG A 82 6.57 8.24 13.16
C ARG A 82 5.08 8.35 12.88
N ILE A 83 4.52 7.43 12.12
CA ILE A 83 3.08 7.38 11.85
C ILE A 83 2.30 7.07 13.13
N GLN A 84 2.78 6.13 13.96
CA GLN A 84 2.16 5.80 15.24
C GLN A 84 2.12 7.00 16.18
N ILE A 85 3.21 7.76 16.28
CA ILE A 85 3.28 8.97 17.11
C ILE A 85 2.25 9.99 16.63
N GLY A 86 2.18 10.24 15.32
CA GLY A 86 1.18 11.14 14.74
C GLY A 86 -0.25 10.72 15.06
N ARG A 87 -0.54 9.44 15.01
CA ARG A 87 -1.85 8.88 15.36
C ARG A 87 -2.20 9.09 16.83
N ALA A 88 -1.24 9.02 17.72
CA ALA A 88 -1.48 9.17 19.16
C ALA A 88 -1.86 10.59 19.58
N HIS A 89 -1.63 11.59 18.71
CA HIS A 89 -1.91 12.99 18.97
C HIS A 89 -3.20 13.51 18.31
N VAL A 90 -4.00 12.62 17.73
CA VAL A 90 -5.26 12.98 17.06
C VAL A 90 -6.45 12.83 18.00
#